data_6f68260cecee2bc0156be8478035da0e
#
_entry.id   6f68260cecee2bc0156be8478035da0e
#
_cell.length_a   1.000
_cell.length_b   1.000
_cell.length_c   1.000
_cell.angle_alpha   90.00
_cell.angle_beta   90.00
_cell.angle_gamma   90.00
#
_symmetry.space_group_name_H-M   'P 1'
#
loop_
_entity.id
_entity.type
_entity.pdbx_description
1 polymer ?
#
loop_
_entity_poly.entity_id
_entity_poly.type
_entity_poly.pdbx_seq_one_letter_code
_entity_poly.pdbx_strand_id
1 'polypeptide(L)'
;MSEPGAPRPRFDNLSDWLDWQERFHIRPIDLGLERVGRVADLMGLRPASAPVITVGGTNGKGSTVAFLEAIYRAAGYRVGVYTSPHLLRYNERIRLQGEPVGDGPLCEAFAAIDRARDNISLSYFEFGTLAALWLFRRESMDVILLEVGLGGRLDAVNILDAHVAVVTSVGIDHQSWLGEDREAIGFEKAGIFRGEQPAVCGDMDPPRRLLEHAASLDTPLALAGSDFHAGPVAENGVWDYHGMGMTLTALPPPGLAGSVQRGNAATAITAALLLEDQVPLTERAVREGIAQARLAGRYQCLQQDPAVWVDVAHNPQGARILGGHLADEPVKGRTLAVMAVMADKDVPGILEPLRSLVDAWYLGALDVPRALAPEELAVHLEGAAPVQIQASVAEACEAALLQASPGDRIIVFGSFHTVAAVLQAPFPWADAPLKSA
;
A
#
# COMPACT_ATOMS: atom_id res chain seq x y z
N MET A 1 -7.45 -3.66 -36.22
CA MET A 1 -7.31 -4.76 -37.21
C MET A 1 -6.24 -5.67 -36.66
N SER A 2 -6.60 -6.86 -36.23
CA SER A 2 -5.68 -7.87 -35.71
C SER A 2 -4.78 -8.34 -36.83
N GLU A 3 -3.45 -8.39 -36.60
CA GLU A 3 -2.53 -8.97 -37.56
C GLU A 3 -2.93 -10.42 -37.86
N PRO A 4 -2.99 -10.82 -39.15
CA PRO A 4 -3.34 -12.18 -39.51
C PRO A 4 -2.14 -13.10 -39.14
N GLY A 5 -2.34 -13.95 -38.12
CA GLY A 5 -1.41 -15.01 -37.74
C GLY A 5 -0.93 -15.01 -36.29
N ALA A 6 -1.29 -14.05 -35.45
CA ALA A 6 -0.96 -14.11 -34.04
C ALA A 6 -1.69 -15.29 -33.37
N PRO A 7 -0.99 -16.15 -32.59
CA PRO A 7 -1.66 -17.22 -31.83
C PRO A 7 -2.71 -16.61 -30.91
N ARG A 8 -3.87 -17.29 -30.78
CA ARG A 8 -4.94 -16.84 -29.89
C ARG A 8 -4.42 -16.74 -28.44
N PRO A 9 -4.86 -15.73 -27.67
CA PRO A 9 -4.51 -15.66 -26.26
C PRO A 9 -5.02 -16.92 -25.53
N ARG A 10 -4.39 -17.27 -24.41
CA ARG A 10 -4.79 -18.42 -23.60
C ARG A 10 -6.23 -18.29 -23.07
N PHE A 11 -6.61 -17.10 -22.68
CA PHE A 11 -7.93 -16.77 -22.14
C PHE A 11 -8.44 -15.45 -22.73
N ASP A 12 -9.77 -15.30 -22.81
CA ASP A 12 -10.42 -14.13 -23.39
C ASP A 12 -10.86 -13.10 -22.35
N ASN A 13 -10.87 -13.45 -21.06
CA ASN A 13 -11.30 -12.57 -19.97
C ASN A 13 -10.30 -12.56 -18.80
N LEU A 14 -10.39 -11.52 -17.97
CA LEU A 14 -9.44 -11.28 -16.86
C LEU A 14 -9.57 -12.34 -15.76
N SER A 15 -10.79 -12.79 -15.42
CA SER A 15 -11.01 -13.78 -14.36
C SER A 15 -10.26 -15.07 -14.63
N ASP A 16 -10.39 -15.61 -15.85
CA ASP A 16 -9.72 -16.85 -16.24
C ASP A 16 -8.18 -16.72 -16.21
N TRP A 17 -7.65 -15.53 -16.57
CA TRP A 17 -6.23 -15.23 -16.45
C TRP A 17 -5.76 -15.27 -15.00
N LEU A 18 -6.51 -14.63 -14.08
CA LEU A 18 -6.14 -14.55 -12.66
C LEU A 18 -6.25 -15.91 -11.98
N ASP A 19 -7.33 -16.66 -12.22
CA ASP A 19 -7.55 -18.00 -11.69
C ASP A 19 -6.47 -18.99 -12.13
N TRP A 20 -6.01 -18.84 -13.37
CA TRP A 20 -4.92 -19.66 -13.87
C TRP A 20 -3.58 -19.26 -13.24
N GLN A 21 -3.27 -17.97 -13.14
CA GLN A 21 -2.02 -17.47 -12.54
C GLN A 21 -1.86 -17.91 -11.08
N GLU A 22 -2.94 -17.90 -10.29
CA GLU A 22 -2.92 -18.34 -8.89
C GLU A 22 -2.50 -19.83 -8.73
N ARG A 23 -2.80 -20.66 -9.73
CA ARG A 23 -2.52 -22.11 -9.71
C ARG A 23 -1.32 -22.51 -10.56
N PHE A 24 -0.84 -21.62 -11.41
CA PHE A 24 0.19 -21.92 -12.40
C PHE A 24 1.56 -22.14 -11.76
N HIS A 25 1.93 -21.34 -10.78
CA HIS A 25 3.19 -21.50 -10.07
C HIS A 25 3.01 -22.34 -8.82
N ILE A 26 3.99 -23.26 -8.56
CA ILE A 26 3.91 -24.24 -7.46
C ILE A 26 3.86 -23.56 -6.09
N ARG A 27 4.48 -22.39 -5.95
CA ARG A 27 4.54 -21.63 -4.71
C ARG A 27 3.81 -20.30 -4.87
N PRO A 28 2.84 -19.96 -4.00
CA PRO A 28 2.15 -18.65 -4.05
C PRO A 28 3.13 -17.46 -3.92
N ILE A 29 4.18 -17.63 -3.14
CA ILE A 29 5.28 -16.69 -2.98
C ILE A 29 6.58 -17.44 -3.32
N ASP A 30 7.33 -16.93 -4.28
CA ASP A 30 8.63 -17.45 -4.66
C ASP A 30 9.56 -16.28 -5.00
N LEU A 31 10.31 -15.85 -3.98
CA LEU A 31 11.20 -14.69 -4.07
C LEU A 31 12.42 -15.02 -4.93
N GLY A 32 12.78 -14.10 -5.82
CA GLY A 32 13.94 -14.22 -6.69
C GLY A 32 13.80 -13.39 -7.95
N LEU A 33 14.91 -12.94 -8.51
CA LEU A 33 14.92 -12.01 -9.64
C LEU A 33 15.20 -12.68 -10.99
N GLU A 34 15.68 -13.93 -11.01
CA GLU A 34 16.16 -14.57 -12.24
C GLU A 34 15.05 -14.83 -13.25
N ARG A 35 13.94 -15.45 -12.82
CA ARG A 35 12.82 -15.81 -13.70
C ARG A 35 12.16 -14.57 -14.29
N VAL A 36 11.72 -13.67 -13.45
CA VAL A 36 11.05 -12.43 -13.85
C VAL A 36 11.98 -11.53 -14.65
N GLY A 37 13.26 -11.42 -14.26
CA GLY A 37 14.29 -10.66 -14.97
C GLY A 37 14.53 -11.21 -16.39
N ARG A 38 14.65 -12.53 -16.54
CA ARG A 38 14.82 -13.16 -17.86
C ARG A 38 13.63 -12.87 -18.78
N VAL A 39 12.39 -12.96 -18.27
CA VAL A 39 11.21 -12.65 -19.10
C VAL A 39 11.16 -11.16 -19.42
N ALA A 40 11.50 -10.28 -18.46
CA ALA A 40 11.60 -8.84 -18.71
C ALA A 40 12.60 -8.51 -19.84
N ASP A 41 13.74 -9.19 -19.88
CA ASP A 41 14.74 -9.02 -20.96
C ASP A 41 14.21 -9.50 -22.32
N LEU A 42 13.56 -10.67 -22.36
CA LEU A 42 12.93 -11.19 -23.58
C LEU A 42 11.86 -10.24 -24.15
N MET A 43 11.17 -9.51 -23.26
CA MET A 43 10.15 -8.52 -23.64
C MET A 43 10.74 -7.11 -23.86
N GLY A 44 12.04 -6.92 -23.66
CA GLY A 44 12.70 -5.62 -23.75
C GLY A 44 12.21 -4.61 -22.71
N LEU A 45 11.80 -5.06 -21.51
CA LEU A 45 11.27 -4.20 -20.44
C LEU A 45 12.38 -3.59 -19.56
N ARG A 46 13.62 -4.02 -19.72
CA ARG A 46 14.80 -3.45 -19.08
C ARG A 46 15.74 -2.85 -20.12
N PRO A 47 16.32 -1.66 -19.86
CA PRO A 47 16.08 -0.77 -18.72
C PRO A 47 14.66 -0.18 -18.75
N ALA A 48 14.29 0.47 -17.65
CA ALA A 48 13.00 1.18 -17.54
C ALA A 48 12.85 2.24 -18.64
N SER A 49 11.60 2.47 -19.06
CA SER A 49 11.28 3.44 -20.12
C SER A 49 11.19 4.90 -19.61
N ALA A 50 11.18 5.11 -18.31
CA ALA A 50 11.10 6.41 -17.64
C ALA A 50 11.79 6.32 -16.27
N PRO A 51 12.07 7.46 -15.61
CA PRO A 51 12.54 7.48 -14.22
C PRO A 51 11.65 6.66 -13.27
N VAL A 52 12.27 5.89 -12.37
CA VAL A 52 11.61 4.96 -11.46
C VAL A 52 11.81 5.40 -10.03
N ILE A 53 10.73 5.49 -9.26
CA ILE A 53 10.75 5.53 -7.79
C ILE A 53 10.23 4.20 -7.27
N THR A 54 11.06 3.47 -6.52
CA THR A 54 10.66 2.21 -5.89
C THR A 54 10.41 2.44 -4.41
N VAL A 55 9.21 2.07 -3.92
CA VAL A 55 8.77 2.32 -2.54
C VAL A 55 8.59 1.00 -1.81
N GLY A 56 9.50 0.72 -0.86
CA GLY A 56 9.44 -0.38 0.10
C GLY A 56 9.07 0.11 1.50
N GLY A 57 8.91 -0.82 2.42
CA GLY A 57 8.59 -0.54 3.82
C GLY A 57 7.62 -1.55 4.43
N THR A 58 7.39 -1.49 5.73
CA THR A 58 6.35 -2.31 6.37
C THR A 58 4.99 -1.63 6.20
N ASN A 59 4.80 -0.43 6.71
CA ASN A 59 3.59 0.37 6.56
C ASN A 59 3.91 1.69 5.83
N GLY A 60 2.89 2.36 5.27
CA GLY A 60 3.04 3.66 4.61
C GLY A 60 3.40 3.60 3.11
N LYS A 61 3.77 2.44 2.54
CA LYS A 61 4.12 2.29 1.13
C LYS A 61 3.08 2.90 0.19
N GLY A 62 1.87 2.34 0.21
CA GLY A 62 0.76 2.79 -0.64
C GLY A 62 0.41 4.26 -0.44
N SER A 63 0.45 4.79 0.81
CA SER A 63 0.22 6.22 1.10
C SER A 63 1.31 7.09 0.46
N THR A 64 2.59 6.71 0.59
CA THR A 64 3.71 7.45 -0.03
C THR A 64 3.59 7.42 -1.57
N VAL A 65 3.24 6.26 -2.16
CA VAL A 65 2.97 6.15 -3.60
C VAL A 65 1.80 7.03 -4.01
N ALA A 66 0.71 7.09 -3.23
CA ALA A 66 -0.44 7.94 -3.54
C ALA A 66 -0.09 9.44 -3.51
N PHE A 67 0.75 9.89 -2.56
CA PHE A 67 1.26 11.25 -2.55
C PHE A 67 2.14 11.54 -3.77
N LEU A 68 3.09 10.66 -4.10
CA LEU A 68 3.94 10.81 -5.30
C LEU A 68 3.10 10.87 -6.58
N GLU A 69 2.15 9.95 -6.75
CA GLU A 69 1.24 9.94 -7.90
C GLU A 69 0.49 11.27 -8.03
N ALA A 70 -0.10 11.75 -6.93
CA ALA A 70 -0.85 12.99 -6.92
C ALA A 70 0.02 14.22 -7.22
N ILE A 71 1.25 14.28 -6.68
CA ILE A 71 2.23 15.36 -6.94
C ILE A 71 2.60 15.41 -8.43
N TYR A 72 3.02 14.27 -9.01
CA TYR A 72 3.44 14.23 -10.41
C TYR A 72 2.28 14.49 -11.38
N ARG A 73 1.07 14.00 -11.06
CA ARG A 73 -0.14 14.30 -11.84
C ARG A 73 -0.51 15.78 -11.77
N ALA A 74 -0.41 16.42 -10.60
CA ALA A 74 -0.63 17.87 -10.44
C ALA A 74 0.40 18.70 -11.23
N ALA A 75 1.60 18.17 -11.45
CA ALA A 75 2.62 18.75 -12.30
C ALA A 75 2.36 18.52 -13.80
N GLY A 76 1.37 17.69 -14.17
CA GLY A 76 1.00 17.40 -15.56
C GLY A 76 1.75 16.22 -16.18
N TYR A 77 2.52 15.44 -15.41
CA TYR A 77 3.23 14.26 -15.89
C TYR A 77 2.30 13.06 -16.08
N ARG A 78 2.68 12.20 -17.01
CA ARG A 78 2.06 10.88 -17.24
C ARG A 78 2.67 9.89 -16.25
N VAL A 79 1.87 9.44 -15.28
CA VAL A 79 2.32 8.62 -14.16
C VAL A 79 1.83 7.19 -14.33
N GLY A 80 2.77 6.23 -14.34
CA GLY A 80 2.49 4.81 -14.24
C GLY A 80 2.71 4.33 -12.81
N VAL A 81 1.73 3.65 -12.22
CA VAL A 81 1.77 3.19 -10.83
C VAL A 81 1.50 1.71 -10.73
N TYR A 82 2.35 0.97 -10.02
CA TYR A 82 2.12 -0.42 -9.64
C TYR A 82 2.11 -0.55 -8.12
N THR A 83 0.99 -1.04 -7.56
CA THR A 83 0.79 -1.19 -6.11
C THR A 83 0.21 -2.56 -5.75
N SER A 84 0.36 -3.00 -4.49
CA SER A 84 -0.21 -4.24 -3.98
C SER A 84 -0.40 -4.22 -2.45
N PRO A 85 -1.38 -4.99 -1.94
CA PRO A 85 -2.42 -5.68 -2.67
C PRO A 85 -3.50 -4.73 -3.21
N HIS A 86 -4.44 -5.20 -4.02
CA HIS A 86 -5.66 -4.47 -4.36
C HIS A 86 -6.69 -4.60 -3.23
N LEU A 87 -7.68 -3.72 -3.24
CA LEU A 87 -8.76 -3.75 -2.26
C LEU A 87 -10.00 -4.47 -2.81
N LEU A 88 -10.52 -4.06 -3.96
CA LEU A 88 -11.73 -4.62 -4.56
C LEU A 88 -11.47 -5.36 -5.87
N ARG A 89 -10.64 -4.81 -6.76
CA ARG A 89 -10.39 -5.35 -8.10
C ARG A 89 -8.91 -5.40 -8.42
N TYR A 90 -8.48 -6.46 -9.11
CA TYR A 90 -7.09 -6.62 -9.55
C TYR A 90 -6.55 -5.39 -10.30
N ASN A 91 -7.39 -4.75 -11.09
CA ASN A 91 -7.09 -3.57 -11.89
C ASN A 91 -6.47 -2.42 -11.09
N GLU A 92 -6.83 -2.28 -9.80
CA GLU A 92 -6.28 -1.26 -8.89
C GLU A 92 -4.76 -1.34 -8.75
N ARG A 93 -4.17 -2.53 -9.01
CA ARG A 93 -2.73 -2.75 -8.91
C ARG A 93 -1.94 -1.97 -9.95
N ILE A 94 -2.53 -1.70 -11.12
CA ILE A 94 -1.86 -0.97 -12.21
C ILE A 94 -2.73 0.22 -12.57
N ARG A 95 -2.19 1.41 -12.33
CA ARG A 95 -2.87 2.66 -12.68
C ARG A 95 -2.06 3.43 -13.71
N LEU A 96 -2.77 4.03 -14.64
CA LEU A 96 -2.24 4.97 -15.64
C LEU A 96 -2.96 6.30 -15.44
N GLN A 97 -2.25 7.36 -15.15
CA GLN A 97 -2.82 8.69 -14.92
C GLN A 97 -3.88 8.73 -13.80
N GLY A 98 -3.71 7.90 -12.75
CA GLY A 98 -4.61 7.81 -11.61
C GLY A 98 -5.80 6.88 -11.80
N GLU A 99 -6.02 6.35 -13.00
CA GLU A 99 -7.12 5.45 -13.30
C GLU A 99 -6.66 4.00 -13.36
N PRO A 100 -7.36 3.05 -12.73
CA PRO A 100 -7.08 1.62 -12.87
C PRO A 100 -7.19 1.18 -14.34
N VAL A 101 -6.26 0.33 -14.75
CA VAL A 101 -6.24 -0.21 -16.11
C VAL A 101 -7.46 -1.12 -16.33
N GLY A 102 -8.10 -1.02 -17.50
CA GLY A 102 -9.23 -1.87 -17.88
C GLY A 102 -8.83 -3.34 -18.10
N ASP A 103 -9.84 -4.24 -18.09
CA ASP A 103 -9.63 -5.68 -18.27
C ASP A 103 -8.97 -6.03 -19.61
N GLY A 104 -9.35 -5.36 -20.70
CA GLY A 104 -8.80 -5.60 -22.04
C GLY A 104 -7.27 -5.41 -22.09
N PRO A 105 -6.74 -4.23 -21.75
CA PRO A 105 -5.29 -3.99 -21.69
C PRO A 105 -4.52 -4.95 -20.76
N LEU A 106 -5.13 -5.38 -19.64
CA LEU A 106 -4.55 -6.39 -18.75
C LEU A 106 -4.46 -7.76 -19.44
N CYS A 107 -5.51 -8.21 -20.10
CA CYS A 107 -5.51 -9.46 -20.87
C CYS A 107 -4.49 -9.42 -22.01
N GLU A 108 -4.35 -8.30 -22.70
CA GLU A 108 -3.30 -8.11 -23.73
C GLU A 108 -1.89 -8.23 -23.15
N ALA A 109 -1.64 -7.60 -22.00
CA ALA A 109 -0.36 -7.69 -21.30
C ALA A 109 -0.06 -9.13 -20.88
N PHE A 110 -1.02 -9.83 -20.25
CA PHE A 110 -0.85 -11.22 -19.84
C PHE A 110 -0.62 -12.15 -21.02
N ALA A 111 -1.31 -11.95 -22.15
CA ALA A 111 -1.08 -12.70 -23.36
C ALA A 111 0.32 -12.44 -23.96
N ALA A 112 0.82 -11.22 -23.88
CA ALA A 112 2.18 -10.89 -24.31
C ALA A 112 3.24 -11.57 -23.44
N ILE A 113 3.05 -11.57 -22.11
CA ILE A 113 3.93 -12.24 -21.14
C ILE A 113 3.89 -13.76 -21.35
N ASP A 114 2.71 -14.37 -21.50
CA ASP A 114 2.57 -15.82 -21.68
C ASP A 114 3.29 -16.31 -22.94
N ARG A 115 3.28 -15.51 -24.01
CA ARG A 115 4.07 -15.79 -25.20
C ARG A 115 5.58 -15.64 -24.99
N ALA A 116 5.99 -14.59 -24.28
CA ALA A 116 7.42 -14.28 -24.11
C ALA A 116 8.12 -15.21 -23.09
N ARG A 117 7.40 -15.66 -22.05
CA ARG A 117 7.99 -16.47 -21.00
C ARG A 117 8.33 -17.90 -21.43
N ASP A 118 7.78 -18.38 -22.55
CA ASP A 118 7.94 -19.75 -23.02
C ASP A 118 7.61 -20.77 -21.91
N ASN A 119 8.60 -21.54 -21.45
CA ASN A 119 8.47 -22.52 -20.37
C ASN A 119 8.86 -21.97 -18.99
N ILE A 120 9.18 -20.68 -18.85
CA ILE A 120 9.49 -20.09 -17.55
C ILE A 120 8.21 -19.96 -16.72
N SER A 121 8.20 -20.57 -15.55
CA SER A 121 7.12 -20.41 -14.58
C SER A 121 7.24 -19.07 -13.87
N LEU A 122 6.14 -18.34 -13.76
CA LEU A 122 6.06 -17.04 -13.08
C LEU A 122 4.98 -17.10 -12.00
N SER A 123 5.24 -16.49 -10.85
CA SER A 123 4.24 -16.31 -9.80
C SER A 123 3.21 -15.24 -10.20
N TYR A 124 2.08 -15.22 -9.51
CA TYR A 124 1.02 -14.21 -9.66
C TYR A 124 1.56 -12.77 -9.58
N PHE A 125 2.50 -12.51 -8.65
CA PHE A 125 3.10 -11.19 -8.49
C PHE A 125 4.08 -10.85 -9.62
N GLU A 126 4.87 -11.82 -10.09
CA GLU A 126 5.78 -11.63 -11.22
C GLU A 126 5.01 -11.33 -12.52
N PHE A 127 3.87 -11.99 -12.76
CA PHE A 127 2.97 -11.65 -13.88
C PHE A 127 2.47 -10.21 -13.79
N GLY A 128 2.01 -9.78 -12.60
CA GLY A 128 1.54 -8.43 -12.38
C GLY A 128 2.63 -7.37 -12.59
N THR A 129 3.84 -7.64 -12.10
CA THR A 129 5.00 -6.75 -12.30
C THR A 129 5.32 -6.58 -13.78
N LEU A 130 5.43 -7.67 -14.52
CA LEU A 130 5.72 -7.62 -15.97
C LEU A 130 4.59 -6.94 -16.75
N ALA A 131 3.32 -7.16 -16.36
CA ALA A 131 2.18 -6.50 -16.99
C ALA A 131 2.21 -4.98 -16.77
N ALA A 132 2.53 -4.54 -15.56
CA ALA A 132 2.71 -3.11 -15.25
C ALA A 132 3.80 -2.49 -16.12
N LEU A 133 4.98 -3.09 -16.16
CA LEU A 133 6.12 -2.58 -16.96
C LEU A 133 5.81 -2.56 -18.46
N TRP A 134 5.11 -3.58 -18.96
CA TRP A 134 4.70 -3.64 -20.38
C TRP A 134 3.72 -2.53 -20.72
N LEU A 135 2.73 -2.28 -19.85
CA LEU A 135 1.75 -1.21 -20.03
C LEU A 135 2.40 0.17 -19.94
N PHE A 136 3.30 0.40 -18.96
CA PHE A 136 3.99 1.67 -18.80
C PHE A 136 4.86 2.01 -20.02
N ARG A 137 5.53 1.02 -20.60
CA ARG A 137 6.32 1.21 -21.81
C ARG A 137 5.44 1.51 -23.03
N ARG A 138 4.34 0.76 -23.18
CA ARG A 138 3.39 0.96 -24.29
C ARG A 138 2.74 2.35 -24.24
N GLU A 139 2.39 2.80 -23.09
CA GLU A 139 1.70 4.09 -22.87
C GLU A 139 2.68 5.26 -22.67
N SER A 140 3.98 5.03 -22.72
CA SER A 140 5.04 6.06 -22.62
C SER A 140 4.89 6.99 -21.42
N MET A 141 5.02 6.45 -20.19
CA MET A 141 4.96 7.21 -18.95
C MET A 141 6.16 8.16 -18.81
N ASP A 142 5.98 9.29 -18.12
CA ASP A 142 7.04 10.23 -17.78
C ASP A 142 7.73 9.88 -16.45
N VAL A 143 7.00 9.19 -15.54
CA VAL A 143 7.52 8.67 -14.27
C VAL A 143 6.81 7.36 -13.91
N ILE A 144 7.56 6.45 -13.31
CA ILE A 144 7.07 5.13 -12.89
C ILE A 144 7.23 5.01 -11.37
N LEU A 145 6.15 4.65 -10.69
CA LEU A 145 6.09 4.41 -9.25
C LEU A 145 5.84 2.93 -9.00
N LEU A 146 6.76 2.26 -8.30
CA LEU A 146 6.67 0.84 -8.02
C LEU A 146 6.60 0.59 -6.52
N GLU A 147 5.51 0.01 -6.04
CA GLU A 147 5.40 -0.48 -4.66
C GLU A 147 5.97 -1.89 -4.55
N VAL A 148 6.88 -2.10 -3.61
CA VAL A 148 7.40 -3.42 -3.23
C VAL A 148 6.28 -4.25 -2.60
N GLY A 149 6.06 -5.47 -3.11
CA GLY A 149 5.08 -6.38 -2.55
C GLY A 149 5.54 -7.00 -1.23
N LEU A 150 6.77 -7.54 -1.19
CA LEU A 150 7.31 -8.23 -0.02
C LEU A 150 8.83 -8.04 0.10
N GLY A 151 9.28 -7.59 1.27
CA GLY A 151 10.70 -7.38 1.54
C GLY A 151 11.27 -6.19 0.77
N GLY A 152 11.97 -6.47 -0.30
CA GLY A 152 12.61 -5.51 -1.21
C GLY A 152 13.66 -6.19 -2.10
N ARG A 153 14.71 -6.74 -1.49
CA ARG A 153 15.89 -7.29 -2.18
C ARG A 153 15.57 -8.30 -3.28
N LEU A 154 14.63 -9.20 -3.05
CA LEU A 154 14.24 -10.29 -3.96
C LEU A 154 12.80 -10.11 -4.51
N ASP A 155 12.22 -8.94 -4.32
CA ASP A 155 10.90 -8.63 -4.86
C ASP A 155 10.95 -8.42 -6.38
N ALA A 156 9.91 -8.85 -7.09
CA ALA A 156 9.90 -8.79 -8.55
C ALA A 156 10.04 -7.36 -9.11
N VAL A 157 9.59 -6.31 -8.41
CA VAL A 157 9.80 -4.93 -8.88
C VAL A 157 11.27 -4.50 -8.85
N ASN A 158 12.10 -5.17 -8.05
CA ASN A 158 13.53 -4.87 -7.90
C ASN A 158 14.40 -5.38 -9.07
N ILE A 159 13.78 -5.91 -10.13
CA ILE A 159 14.47 -6.17 -11.42
C ILE A 159 14.85 -4.89 -12.15
N LEU A 160 14.25 -3.76 -11.78
CA LEU A 160 14.63 -2.43 -12.26
C LEU A 160 15.48 -1.71 -11.22
N ASP A 161 16.49 -1.01 -11.66
CA ASP A 161 17.25 -0.10 -10.82
C ASP A 161 16.43 1.19 -10.61
N ALA A 162 16.11 1.48 -9.34
CA ALA A 162 15.39 2.69 -9.00
C ALA A 162 16.28 3.93 -9.15
N HIS A 163 15.75 5.01 -9.71
CA HIS A 163 16.41 6.33 -9.72
C HIS A 163 16.34 6.98 -8.33
N VAL A 164 15.25 6.69 -7.59
CA VAL A 164 15.12 7.00 -6.17
C VAL A 164 14.48 5.80 -5.47
N ALA A 165 15.12 5.29 -4.43
CA ALA A 165 14.56 4.22 -3.60
C ALA A 165 14.02 4.78 -2.28
N VAL A 166 12.86 4.30 -1.83
CA VAL A 166 12.21 4.75 -0.60
C VAL A 166 11.92 3.57 0.31
N VAL A 167 12.34 3.65 1.58
CA VAL A 167 11.88 2.76 2.66
C VAL A 167 11.05 3.60 3.62
N THR A 168 9.74 3.36 3.69
CA THR A 168 8.81 4.19 4.47
C THR A 168 8.89 3.96 5.96
N SER A 169 8.88 2.69 6.39
CA SER A 169 9.04 2.28 7.78
C SER A 169 9.51 0.84 7.88
N VAL A 170 10.11 0.45 9.01
CA VAL A 170 10.51 -0.92 9.29
C VAL A 170 9.87 -1.39 10.59
N GLY A 171 8.93 -2.32 10.49
CA GLY A 171 8.25 -2.98 11.60
C GLY A 171 8.26 -4.48 11.45
N ILE A 172 7.88 -5.20 12.50
CA ILE A 172 7.75 -6.66 12.46
C ILE A 172 6.50 -7.02 11.67
N ASP A 173 6.71 -7.69 10.55
CA ASP A 173 5.68 -8.32 9.71
C ASP A 173 6.36 -9.34 8.78
N HIS A 174 5.61 -10.34 8.29
CA HIS A 174 6.10 -11.36 7.37
C HIS A 174 7.37 -12.09 7.85
N GLN A 175 7.46 -12.38 9.15
CA GLN A 175 8.66 -12.95 9.79
C GLN A 175 9.15 -14.24 9.13
N SER A 176 8.24 -15.10 8.66
CA SER A 176 8.58 -16.34 7.95
C SER A 176 9.38 -16.14 6.65
N TRP A 177 9.41 -14.90 6.12
CA TRP A 177 10.08 -14.56 4.86
C TRP A 177 11.25 -13.59 5.05
N LEU A 178 11.12 -12.64 5.99
CA LEU A 178 12.03 -11.50 6.10
C LEU A 178 12.94 -11.57 7.33
N GLY A 179 12.69 -12.53 8.24
CA GLY A 179 13.41 -12.65 9.48
C GLY A 179 12.61 -12.21 10.71
N GLU A 180 13.16 -12.50 11.90
CA GLU A 180 12.44 -12.41 13.16
C GLU A 180 12.52 -11.02 13.81
N ASP A 181 13.44 -10.17 13.37
CA ASP A 181 13.70 -8.86 13.97
C ASP A 181 13.73 -7.72 12.94
N ARG A 182 13.69 -6.48 13.45
CA ARG A 182 13.73 -5.28 12.61
C ARG A 182 15.04 -5.12 11.83
N GLU A 183 16.14 -5.68 12.32
CA GLU A 183 17.45 -5.60 11.66
C GLU A 183 17.46 -6.45 10.38
N ALA A 184 16.96 -7.69 10.46
CA ALA A 184 16.83 -8.57 9.30
C ALA A 184 15.84 -7.99 8.27
N ILE A 185 14.67 -7.54 8.73
CA ILE A 185 13.63 -6.93 7.88
C ILE A 185 14.16 -5.65 7.22
N GLY A 186 14.91 -4.82 7.96
CA GLY A 186 15.52 -3.60 7.45
C GLY A 186 16.53 -3.87 6.34
N PHE A 187 17.35 -4.89 6.49
CA PHE A 187 18.31 -5.33 5.46
C PHE A 187 17.61 -5.78 4.18
N GLU A 188 16.55 -6.60 4.28
CA GLU A 188 15.78 -7.04 3.11
C GLU A 188 15.12 -5.86 2.38
N LYS A 189 14.63 -4.86 3.13
CA LYS A 189 14.04 -3.65 2.52
C LYS A 189 15.09 -2.76 1.87
N ALA A 190 16.24 -2.59 2.51
CA ALA A 190 17.36 -1.82 1.96
C ALA A 190 17.93 -2.42 0.65
N GLY A 191 17.62 -3.68 0.35
CA GLY A 191 18.03 -4.33 -0.91
C GLY A 191 17.46 -3.71 -2.20
N ILE A 192 16.60 -2.69 -2.10
CA ILE A 192 16.19 -1.84 -3.24
C ILE A 192 17.14 -0.68 -3.48
N PHE A 193 18.09 -0.40 -2.58
CA PHE A 193 19.08 0.66 -2.74
C PHE A 193 20.10 0.30 -3.83
N ARG A 194 20.68 1.33 -4.43
CA ARG A 194 21.76 1.19 -5.42
C ARG A 194 22.89 2.14 -5.08
N GLY A 195 24.10 1.77 -5.44
CA GLY A 195 25.25 2.67 -5.35
C GLY A 195 25.04 3.94 -6.15
N GLU A 196 25.44 5.07 -5.60
CA GLU A 196 25.34 6.41 -6.23
C GLU A 196 23.91 6.89 -6.56
N GLN A 197 22.88 6.06 -6.38
CA GLN A 197 21.48 6.47 -6.55
C GLN A 197 20.88 6.93 -5.21
N PRO A 198 20.16 8.06 -5.18
CA PRO A 198 19.60 8.58 -3.95
C PRO A 198 18.53 7.66 -3.36
N ALA A 199 18.49 7.60 -2.03
CA ALA A 199 17.47 6.87 -1.29
C ALA A 199 16.89 7.72 -0.15
N VAL A 200 15.68 7.37 0.27
CA VAL A 200 14.95 8.02 1.37
C VAL A 200 14.53 6.97 2.39
N CYS A 201 14.80 7.22 3.67
CA CYS A 201 14.26 6.43 4.77
C CYS A 201 13.29 7.31 5.60
N GLY A 202 12.00 6.96 5.56
CA GLY A 202 10.95 7.64 6.32
C GLY A 202 10.79 7.13 7.76
N ASP A 203 11.56 6.11 8.16
CA ASP A 203 11.56 5.59 9.53
C ASP A 203 12.36 6.53 10.44
N MET A 204 11.73 6.99 11.54
CA MET A 204 12.36 7.89 12.51
C MET A 204 13.43 7.19 13.39
N ASP A 205 13.42 5.86 13.41
CA ASP A 205 14.38 5.00 14.13
C ASP A 205 14.78 3.84 13.21
N PRO A 206 15.56 4.11 12.14
CA PRO A 206 15.89 3.10 11.14
C PRO A 206 16.80 2.02 11.72
N PRO A 207 16.60 0.73 11.35
CA PRO A 207 17.49 -0.34 11.75
C PRO A 207 18.94 -0.08 11.32
N ARG A 208 19.89 -0.45 12.19
CA ARG A 208 21.31 -0.27 11.92
C ARG A 208 21.77 -0.98 10.64
N ARG A 209 21.27 -2.21 10.38
CA ARG A 209 21.62 -2.97 9.17
C ARG A 209 21.14 -2.30 7.87
N LEU A 210 20.06 -1.52 7.91
CA LEU A 210 19.63 -0.70 6.77
C LEU A 210 20.67 0.40 6.50
N LEU A 211 21.11 1.10 7.55
CA LEU A 211 22.10 2.16 7.43
C LEU A 211 23.46 1.62 6.97
N GLU A 212 23.91 0.50 7.53
CA GLU A 212 25.16 -0.17 7.15
C GLU A 212 25.11 -0.63 5.68
N HIS A 213 23.97 -1.14 5.22
CA HIS A 213 23.80 -1.54 3.82
C HIS A 213 23.88 -0.34 2.87
N ALA A 214 23.19 0.76 3.18
CA ALA A 214 23.28 1.98 2.39
C ALA A 214 24.72 2.52 2.32
N ALA A 215 25.42 2.55 3.45
CA ALA A 215 26.83 2.96 3.54
C ALA A 215 27.74 2.03 2.72
N SER A 216 27.50 0.72 2.74
CA SER A 216 28.31 -0.26 1.98
C SER A 216 28.20 -0.13 0.46
N LEU A 217 27.11 0.50 -0.01
CA LEU A 217 26.83 0.78 -1.42
C LEU A 217 27.20 2.21 -1.82
N ASP A 218 27.66 3.06 -0.90
CA ASP A 218 27.81 4.50 -1.13
C ASP A 218 26.50 5.17 -1.57
N THR A 219 25.35 4.69 -1.07
CA THR A 219 24.03 5.24 -1.38
C THR A 219 23.84 6.58 -0.66
N PRO A 220 23.52 7.70 -1.37
CA PRO A 220 23.13 8.96 -0.75
C PRO A 220 21.77 8.79 -0.07
N LEU A 221 21.75 8.61 1.26
CA LEU A 221 20.54 8.30 2.04
C LEU A 221 20.05 9.50 2.81
N ALA A 222 18.84 10.00 2.50
CA ALA A 222 18.13 11.01 3.27
C ALA A 222 17.28 10.36 4.38
N LEU A 223 17.48 10.78 5.63
CA LEU A 223 16.83 10.21 6.82
C LEU A 223 15.77 11.14 7.39
N ALA A 224 14.58 10.60 7.66
CA ALA A 224 13.55 11.32 8.40
C ALA A 224 14.04 11.69 9.81
N GLY A 225 13.70 12.91 10.25
CA GLY A 225 14.13 13.46 11.54
C GLY A 225 15.53 14.07 11.54
N SER A 226 16.41 13.70 10.59
CA SER A 226 17.75 14.27 10.42
C SER A 226 17.84 15.18 9.20
N ASP A 227 17.56 14.65 8.01
CA ASP A 227 17.74 15.36 6.75
C ASP A 227 16.44 16.01 6.26
N PHE A 228 15.29 15.48 6.70
CA PHE A 228 13.98 16.05 6.42
C PHE A 228 12.97 15.72 7.53
N HIS A 229 11.95 16.55 7.67
CA HIS A 229 10.85 16.32 8.60
C HIS A 229 9.60 17.13 8.25
N ALA A 230 8.44 16.68 8.75
CA ALA A 230 7.22 17.45 8.81
C ALA A 230 7.23 18.32 10.09
N GLY A 231 7.04 19.61 9.95
CA GLY A 231 6.91 20.53 11.07
C GLY A 231 5.63 20.33 11.88
N PRO A 232 5.44 21.08 12.96
CA PRO A 232 4.22 21.07 13.77
C PRO A 232 3.01 21.49 12.94
N VAL A 233 1.82 21.06 13.38
CA VAL A 233 0.54 21.41 12.74
C VAL A 233 -0.05 22.64 13.40
N ALA A 234 -0.43 23.65 12.60
CA ALA A 234 -1.22 24.77 13.07
C ALA A 234 -2.70 24.38 13.28
N GLU A 235 -3.47 25.22 13.99
CA GLU A 235 -4.90 24.96 14.30
C GLU A 235 -5.77 24.73 13.06
N ASN A 236 -5.41 25.30 11.91
CA ASN A 236 -6.09 25.11 10.64
C ASN A 236 -5.61 23.88 9.84
N GLY A 237 -4.79 23.01 10.44
CA GLY A 237 -4.26 21.79 9.84
C GLY A 237 -3.09 21.99 8.87
N VAL A 238 -2.64 23.22 8.61
CA VAL A 238 -1.46 23.48 7.76
C VAL A 238 -0.18 23.09 8.52
N TRP A 239 0.86 22.75 7.75
CA TRP A 239 2.15 22.30 8.27
C TRP A 239 3.29 22.73 7.35
N ASP A 240 4.51 22.65 7.84
CA ASP A 240 5.71 22.98 7.07
C ASP A 240 6.51 21.72 6.78
N TYR A 241 7.10 21.63 5.59
CA TYR A 241 8.13 20.66 5.25
C TYR A 241 9.49 21.34 5.35
N HIS A 242 10.43 20.65 5.99
CA HIS A 242 11.84 21.04 6.05
C HIS A 242 12.69 19.88 5.55
N GLY A 243 13.57 20.12 4.59
CA GLY A 243 14.48 19.09 4.09
C GLY A 243 15.15 19.48 2.78
N MET A 244 16.20 18.79 2.43
CA MET A 244 16.94 18.94 1.18
C MET A 244 17.38 20.41 0.90
N GLY A 245 17.72 21.15 1.98
CA GLY A 245 18.15 22.56 1.87
C GLY A 245 17.03 23.55 1.60
N MET A 246 15.76 23.13 1.65
CA MET A 246 14.59 24.01 1.43
C MET A 246 13.53 23.88 2.53
N THR A 247 12.63 24.83 2.56
CA THR A 247 11.43 24.80 3.41
C THR A 247 10.22 25.14 2.54
N LEU A 248 9.20 24.27 2.60
CA LEU A 248 7.88 24.57 2.03
C LEU A 248 6.95 24.90 3.20
N THR A 249 6.59 26.18 3.32
CA THR A 249 5.76 26.68 4.43
C THR A 249 4.28 26.58 4.13
N ALA A 250 3.45 26.41 5.16
CA ALA A 250 2.00 26.37 5.09
C ALA A 250 1.45 25.42 4.03
N LEU A 251 1.99 24.18 3.97
CA LEU A 251 1.42 23.12 3.17
C LEU A 251 0.00 22.80 3.64
N PRO A 252 -0.93 22.47 2.74
CA PRO A 252 -2.29 22.09 3.11
C PRO A 252 -2.29 20.78 3.91
N PRO A 253 -3.35 20.50 4.68
CA PRO A 253 -3.56 19.17 5.26
C PRO A 253 -3.43 18.08 4.19
N PRO A 254 -2.78 16.95 4.49
CA PRO A 254 -2.76 15.82 3.56
C PRO A 254 -4.17 15.35 3.21
N GLY A 255 -4.40 14.99 1.97
CA GLY A 255 -5.68 14.45 1.52
C GLY A 255 -5.98 13.03 2.02
N LEU A 256 -5.00 12.38 2.68
CA LEU A 256 -5.16 11.14 3.44
C LEU A 256 -5.26 11.51 4.92
N ALA A 257 -6.25 10.95 5.60
CA ALA A 257 -6.49 11.19 7.02
C ALA A 257 -5.46 10.48 7.92
N GLY A 258 -5.19 11.05 9.10
CA GLY A 258 -4.35 10.47 10.13
C GLY A 258 -2.99 11.14 10.30
N SER A 259 -2.50 11.18 11.54
CA SER A 259 -1.28 11.92 11.94
C SER A 259 -0.01 11.48 11.20
N VAL A 260 0.10 10.17 10.90
CA VAL A 260 1.26 9.59 10.18
C VAL A 260 1.35 10.05 8.72
N GLN A 261 0.27 10.57 8.15
CA GLN A 261 0.25 10.91 6.73
C GLN A 261 1.13 12.12 6.40
N ARG A 262 1.40 13.01 7.36
CA ARG A 262 2.39 14.08 7.18
C ARG A 262 3.81 13.53 7.02
N GLY A 263 4.17 12.51 7.80
CA GLY A 263 5.47 11.81 7.63
C GLY A 263 5.57 11.13 6.27
N ASN A 264 4.50 10.44 5.82
CA ASN A 264 4.45 9.82 4.50
C ASN A 264 4.52 10.88 3.38
N ALA A 265 3.84 12.03 3.56
CA ALA A 265 3.89 13.15 2.63
C ALA A 265 5.29 13.79 2.57
N ALA A 266 5.94 14.00 3.73
CA ALA A 266 7.31 14.50 3.77
C ALA A 266 8.30 13.54 3.10
N THR A 267 8.14 12.24 3.30
CA THR A 267 8.91 11.19 2.62
C THR A 267 8.70 11.24 1.09
N ALA A 268 7.46 11.41 0.64
CA ALA A 268 7.12 11.55 -0.78
C ALA A 268 7.70 12.84 -1.39
N ILE A 269 7.60 13.98 -0.68
CA ILE A 269 8.21 15.26 -1.12
C ILE A 269 9.71 15.08 -1.27
N THR A 270 10.39 14.50 -0.28
CA THR A 270 11.85 14.26 -0.32
C THR A 270 12.23 13.40 -1.52
N ALA A 271 11.52 12.30 -1.75
CA ALA A 271 11.77 11.43 -2.90
C ALA A 271 11.55 12.14 -4.24
N ALA A 272 10.53 12.99 -4.32
CA ALA A 272 10.23 13.77 -5.52
C ALA A 272 11.30 14.84 -5.79
N LEU A 273 11.81 15.50 -4.76
CA LEU A 273 12.91 16.49 -4.87
C LEU A 273 14.22 15.82 -5.30
N LEU A 274 14.51 14.62 -4.87
CA LEU A 274 15.70 13.87 -5.29
C LEU A 274 15.64 13.43 -6.76
N LEU A 275 14.48 13.48 -7.40
CA LEU A 275 14.29 13.19 -8.82
C LEU A 275 14.12 14.49 -9.67
N GLU A 276 14.22 15.68 -9.07
CA GLU A 276 13.88 16.97 -9.70
C GLU A 276 14.68 17.26 -10.96
N ASP A 277 15.94 16.84 -11.04
CA ASP A 277 16.79 17.03 -12.23
C ASP A 277 16.22 16.33 -13.48
N GLN A 278 15.49 15.22 -13.31
CA GLN A 278 14.89 14.44 -14.39
C GLN A 278 13.41 14.75 -14.59
N VAL A 279 12.68 15.03 -13.50
CA VAL A 279 11.24 15.28 -13.48
C VAL A 279 10.96 16.52 -12.61
N PRO A 280 11.20 17.74 -13.14
CA PRO A 280 11.05 19.00 -12.39
C PRO A 280 9.65 19.22 -11.82
N LEU A 281 9.60 19.77 -10.63
CA LEU A 281 8.35 20.06 -9.92
C LEU A 281 8.22 21.53 -9.55
N THR A 282 7.00 22.04 -9.55
CA THR A 282 6.68 23.34 -8.95
C THR A 282 6.17 23.16 -7.53
N GLU A 283 6.42 24.14 -6.65
CA GLU A 283 5.84 24.13 -5.31
C GLU A 283 4.30 24.03 -5.35
N ARG A 284 3.67 24.64 -6.33
CA ARG A 284 2.22 24.53 -6.56
C ARG A 284 1.80 23.07 -6.76
N ALA A 285 2.50 22.32 -7.60
CA ALA A 285 2.18 20.91 -7.87
C ALA A 285 2.31 20.05 -6.60
N VAL A 286 3.35 20.31 -5.78
CA VAL A 286 3.52 19.64 -4.48
C VAL A 286 2.32 19.92 -3.57
N ARG A 287 1.90 21.19 -3.42
CA ARG A 287 0.75 21.57 -2.59
C ARG A 287 -0.55 20.92 -3.05
N GLU A 288 -0.84 21.02 -4.34
CA GLU A 288 -2.04 20.43 -4.95
C GLU A 288 -2.03 18.92 -4.80
N GLY A 289 -0.90 18.25 -5.06
CA GLY A 289 -0.76 16.82 -4.93
C GLY A 289 -0.97 16.32 -3.50
N ILE A 290 -0.37 16.98 -2.49
CA ILE A 290 -0.56 16.63 -1.08
C ILE A 290 -2.04 16.71 -0.68
N ALA A 291 -2.74 17.77 -1.06
CA ALA A 291 -4.16 17.95 -0.74
C ALA A 291 -5.09 16.98 -1.49
N GLN A 292 -4.70 16.57 -2.70
CA GLN A 292 -5.53 15.76 -3.58
C GLN A 292 -5.24 14.25 -3.50
N ALA A 293 -4.19 13.83 -2.79
CA ALA A 293 -3.86 12.42 -2.65
C ALA A 293 -5.02 11.63 -2.03
N ARG A 294 -5.36 10.49 -2.62
CA ARG A 294 -6.46 9.62 -2.18
C ARG A 294 -6.02 8.15 -2.21
N LEU A 295 -6.42 7.41 -1.19
CA LEU A 295 -6.19 5.96 -1.12
C LEU A 295 -7.27 5.31 -0.24
N ALA A 296 -8.02 4.41 -0.81
CA ALA A 296 -9.07 3.71 -0.09
C ALA A 296 -8.50 2.83 1.05
N GLY A 297 -9.28 2.69 2.13
CA GLY A 297 -8.94 1.83 3.26
C GLY A 297 -7.81 2.36 4.15
N ARG A 298 -7.54 3.66 4.17
CA ARG A 298 -6.55 4.29 5.06
C ARG A 298 -7.23 5.32 5.92
N TYR A 299 -7.67 4.89 7.11
CA TYR A 299 -8.47 5.67 8.05
C TYR A 299 -9.54 6.49 7.33
N GLN A 300 -10.30 5.78 6.51
CA GLN A 300 -11.29 6.36 5.61
C GLN A 300 -12.66 6.40 6.27
N CYS A 301 -13.27 7.60 6.32
CA CYS A 301 -14.65 7.77 6.75
C CYS A 301 -15.61 7.40 5.62
N LEU A 302 -16.52 6.47 5.88
CA LEU A 302 -17.57 6.05 4.94
C LEU A 302 -18.91 6.71 5.24
N GLN A 303 -19.18 6.99 6.53
CA GLN A 303 -20.41 7.59 7.04
C GLN A 303 -20.09 8.44 8.27
N GLN A 304 -20.85 9.53 8.47
CA GLN A 304 -20.58 10.50 9.53
C GLN A 304 -21.35 10.21 10.85
N ASP A 305 -22.57 9.70 10.79
CA ASP A 305 -23.40 9.47 11.99
C ASP A 305 -24.36 8.27 11.83
N PRO A 306 -24.19 7.15 12.59
CA PRO A 306 -22.99 6.90 13.38
C PRO A 306 -21.76 6.91 12.48
N ALA A 307 -20.63 7.36 13.00
CA ALA A 307 -19.42 7.45 12.21
C ALA A 307 -18.87 6.05 11.86
N VAL A 308 -18.67 5.75 10.57
CA VAL A 308 -18.09 4.48 10.11
C VAL A 308 -16.76 4.74 9.43
N TRP A 309 -15.72 4.16 10.00
CA TRP A 309 -14.35 4.27 9.50
C TRP A 309 -13.81 2.90 9.10
N VAL A 310 -12.99 2.86 8.06
CA VAL A 310 -12.29 1.65 7.64
C VAL A 310 -10.79 1.90 7.57
N ASP A 311 -10.01 0.90 8.03
CA ASP A 311 -8.55 0.91 7.95
C ASP A 311 -8.00 -0.49 7.72
N VAL A 312 -7.01 -0.63 6.86
CA VAL A 312 -6.38 -1.93 6.57
C VAL A 312 -5.28 -2.32 7.57
N ALA A 313 -5.19 -1.69 8.73
CA ALA A 313 -4.25 -2.06 9.80
C ALA A 313 -4.36 -3.55 10.13
N HIS A 314 -3.24 -4.28 10.04
CA HIS A 314 -3.20 -5.74 10.16
C HIS A 314 -1.91 -6.26 10.82
N ASN A 315 -1.14 -5.38 11.44
CA ASN A 315 0.06 -5.69 12.21
C ASN A 315 0.17 -4.77 13.43
N PRO A 316 1.02 -5.08 14.43
CA PRO A 316 1.11 -4.30 15.65
C PRO A 316 1.45 -2.82 15.45
N GLN A 317 2.30 -2.49 14.46
CA GLN A 317 2.63 -1.10 14.14
C GLN A 317 1.41 -0.35 13.56
N GLY A 318 0.69 -0.95 12.62
CA GLY A 318 -0.54 -0.38 12.07
C GLY A 318 -1.63 -0.20 13.12
N ALA A 319 -1.79 -1.18 14.02
CA ALA A 319 -2.76 -1.11 15.11
C ALA A 319 -2.44 0.01 16.12
N ARG A 320 -1.15 0.25 16.44
CA ARG A 320 -0.75 1.40 17.27
C ARG A 320 -1.08 2.73 16.62
N ILE A 321 -0.88 2.85 15.31
CA ILE A 321 -1.25 4.05 14.54
C ILE A 321 -2.77 4.26 14.61
N LEU A 322 -3.55 3.21 14.35
CA LEU A 322 -5.00 3.26 14.43
C LEU A 322 -5.47 3.63 15.83
N GLY A 323 -4.89 3.03 16.89
CA GLY A 323 -5.19 3.38 18.28
C GLY A 323 -4.88 4.85 18.59
N GLY A 324 -3.78 5.40 18.07
CA GLY A 324 -3.47 6.82 18.16
C GLY A 324 -4.56 7.70 17.54
N HIS A 325 -5.04 7.38 16.34
CA HIS A 325 -6.16 8.12 15.72
C HIS A 325 -7.44 8.07 16.55
N LEU A 326 -7.78 6.88 17.08
CA LEU A 326 -8.97 6.74 17.91
C LEU A 326 -8.88 7.55 19.21
N ALA A 327 -7.69 7.67 19.79
CA ALA A 327 -7.43 8.44 21.01
C ALA A 327 -7.39 9.95 20.76
N ASP A 328 -6.78 10.37 19.64
CA ASP A 328 -6.67 11.79 19.26
C ASP A 328 -8.03 12.39 18.85
N GLU A 329 -8.96 11.55 18.37
CA GLU A 329 -10.30 11.94 17.92
C GLU A 329 -11.37 11.28 18.80
N PRO A 330 -11.53 11.67 20.08
CA PRO A 330 -12.52 11.06 20.96
C PRO A 330 -13.95 11.34 20.49
N VAL A 331 -14.80 10.32 20.55
CA VAL A 331 -16.22 10.43 20.23
C VAL A 331 -17.05 10.64 21.51
N LYS A 332 -18.28 11.18 21.39
CA LYS A 332 -19.19 11.36 22.55
C LYS A 332 -19.80 10.05 23.02
N GLY A 333 -19.98 9.12 22.09
CA GLY A 333 -20.54 7.80 22.33
C GLY A 333 -19.46 6.73 22.46
N ARG A 334 -19.80 5.53 22.01
CA ARG A 334 -18.94 4.33 22.07
C ARG A 334 -18.10 4.16 20.80
N THR A 335 -16.99 3.45 20.92
CA THR A 335 -16.24 2.90 19.79
C THR A 335 -16.55 1.40 19.65
N LEU A 336 -17.17 1.02 18.53
CA LEU A 336 -17.52 -0.35 18.19
C LEU A 336 -16.52 -0.84 17.13
N ALA A 337 -15.86 -1.98 17.36
CA ALA A 337 -14.85 -2.52 16.42
C ALA A 337 -15.42 -3.71 15.65
N VAL A 338 -15.32 -3.67 14.33
CA VAL A 338 -15.57 -4.79 13.42
C VAL A 338 -14.23 -5.32 12.95
N MET A 339 -13.94 -6.60 13.22
CA MET A 339 -12.60 -7.15 12.98
C MET A 339 -12.64 -8.55 12.38
N ALA A 340 -11.74 -8.77 11.43
CA ALA A 340 -11.31 -10.08 10.98
C ALA A 340 -9.84 -10.00 10.54
N VAL A 341 -9.07 -11.05 10.77
CA VAL A 341 -7.61 -11.03 10.59
C VAL A 341 -7.13 -12.36 9.98
N MET A 342 -5.95 -12.33 9.36
CA MET A 342 -5.31 -13.53 8.83
C MET A 342 -4.58 -14.29 9.95
N ALA A 343 -4.56 -15.63 9.89
CA ALA A 343 -4.01 -16.51 10.92
C ALA A 343 -2.48 -16.38 11.13
N ASP A 344 -1.77 -15.83 10.15
CA ASP A 344 -0.32 -15.61 10.23
C ASP A 344 0.07 -14.30 10.96
N LYS A 345 -0.90 -13.55 11.47
CA LYS A 345 -0.66 -12.24 12.10
C LYS A 345 -0.50 -12.34 13.63
N ASP A 346 0.24 -11.40 14.20
CA ASP A 346 0.39 -11.23 15.65
C ASP A 346 -0.88 -10.60 16.24
N VAL A 347 -1.88 -11.46 16.49
CA VAL A 347 -3.20 -11.03 17.02
C VAL A 347 -3.07 -10.29 18.36
N PRO A 348 -2.33 -10.80 19.37
CA PRO A 348 -2.15 -10.08 20.62
C PRO A 348 -1.56 -8.67 20.42
N GLY A 349 -0.53 -8.53 19.60
CA GLY A 349 0.10 -7.25 19.31
C GLY A 349 -0.79 -6.28 18.53
N ILE A 350 -1.75 -6.79 17.73
CA ILE A 350 -2.77 -5.96 17.05
C ILE A 350 -3.81 -5.46 18.05
N LEU A 351 -4.26 -6.31 18.96
CA LEU A 351 -5.34 -5.99 19.90
C LEU A 351 -4.90 -5.08 21.05
N GLU A 352 -3.65 -5.23 21.51
CA GLU A 352 -3.13 -4.54 22.70
C GLU A 352 -3.37 -3.01 22.67
N PRO A 353 -3.01 -2.25 21.61
CA PRO A 353 -3.18 -0.80 21.60
C PRO A 353 -4.64 -0.35 21.46
N LEU A 354 -5.57 -1.25 21.20
CA LEU A 354 -6.99 -0.96 20.94
C LEU A 354 -7.92 -1.38 22.07
N ARG A 355 -7.48 -2.29 22.96
CA ARG A 355 -8.33 -2.89 24.01
C ARG A 355 -9.04 -1.88 24.88
N SER A 356 -8.37 -0.81 25.29
CA SER A 356 -8.92 0.23 26.16
C SER A 356 -9.74 1.29 25.43
N LEU A 357 -9.74 1.27 24.10
CA LEU A 357 -10.39 2.25 23.25
C LEU A 357 -11.69 1.73 22.63
N VAL A 358 -11.92 0.41 22.70
CA VAL A 358 -13.06 -0.26 22.09
C VAL A 358 -14.05 -0.71 23.16
N ASP A 359 -15.32 -0.32 23.01
CA ASP A 359 -16.41 -0.61 23.93
C ASP A 359 -17.17 -1.90 23.59
N ALA A 360 -17.11 -2.37 22.34
CA ALA A 360 -17.63 -3.67 21.92
C ALA A 360 -16.97 -4.16 20.64
N TRP A 361 -16.81 -5.48 20.50
CA TRP A 361 -16.18 -6.17 19.39
C TRP A 361 -17.19 -6.99 18.60
N TYR A 362 -17.16 -6.87 17.29
CA TYR A 362 -17.95 -7.62 16.33
C TYR A 362 -16.99 -8.36 15.40
N LEU A 363 -16.93 -9.68 15.54
CA LEU A 363 -16.02 -10.53 14.80
C LEU A 363 -16.76 -11.25 13.68
N GLY A 364 -16.24 -11.19 12.47
CA GLY A 364 -16.84 -11.83 11.29
C GLY A 364 -15.89 -12.82 10.62
N ALA A 365 -16.42 -13.90 10.06
CA ALA A 365 -15.62 -14.81 9.24
C ALA A 365 -15.26 -14.16 7.89
N LEU A 366 -14.08 -14.51 7.36
CA LEU A 366 -13.63 -14.23 5.99
C LEU A 366 -13.61 -15.51 5.18
N ASP A 367 -14.20 -15.50 3.99
CA ASP A 367 -14.14 -16.63 3.04
C ASP A 367 -12.87 -16.53 2.16
N VAL A 368 -11.71 -16.59 2.83
CA VAL A 368 -10.41 -16.61 2.15
C VAL A 368 -9.47 -17.61 2.81
N PRO A 369 -8.56 -18.23 2.05
CA PRO A 369 -7.54 -19.12 2.62
C PRO A 369 -6.74 -18.40 3.71
N ARG A 370 -6.43 -19.09 4.80
CA ARG A 370 -5.66 -18.59 5.95
C ARG A 370 -6.35 -17.48 6.76
N ALA A 371 -7.65 -17.27 6.63
CA ALA A 371 -8.39 -16.44 7.58
C ALA A 371 -8.35 -17.09 8.97
N LEU A 372 -8.21 -16.28 10.03
CA LEU A 372 -8.39 -16.75 11.40
C LEU A 372 -9.89 -16.91 11.68
N ALA A 373 -10.28 -18.03 12.29
CA ALA A 373 -11.66 -18.23 12.70
C ALA A 373 -12.06 -17.20 13.76
N PRO A 374 -13.28 -16.61 13.67
CA PRO A 374 -13.71 -15.59 14.63
C PRO A 374 -13.77 -16.11 16.07
N GLU A 375 -14.02 -17.41 16.28
CA GLU A 375 -13.98 -18.06 17.59
C GLU A 375 -12.57 -18.08 18.18
N GLU A 376 -11.54 -18.33 17.36
CA GLU A 376 -10.13 -18.29 17.77
C GLU A 376 -9.72 -16.84 18.09
N LEU A 377 -10.17 -15.87 17.28
CA LEU A 377 -9.94 -14.45 17.55
C LEU A 377 -10.57 -14.00 18.85
N ALA A 378 -11.79 -14.49 19.19
CA ALA A 378 -12.50 -14.16 20.42
C ALA A 378 -11.75 -14.58 21.68
N VAL A 379 -11.00 -15.69 21.64
CA VAL A 379 -10.16 -16.14 22.79
C VAL A 379 -9.16 -15.06 23.20
N HIS A 380 -8.60 -14.33 22.24
CA HIS A 380 -7.65 -13.24 22.51
C HIS A 380 -8.33 -12.00 23.11
N LEU A 381 -9.67 -11.94 23.12
CA LEU A 381 -10.46 -10.83 23.68
C LEU A 381 -11.12 -11.18 25.02
N GLU A 382 -10.83 -12.34 25.59
CA GLU A 382 -11.32 -12.70 26.93
C GLU A 382 -10.94 -11.63 27.98
N GLY A 383 -11.93 -11.22 28.77
CA GLY A 383 -11.79 -10.17 29.78
C GLY A 383 -11.73 -8.73 29.22
N ALA A 384 -11.87 -8.55 27.90
CA ALA A 384 -12.06 -7.25 27.26
C ALA A 384 -13.56 -6.84 27.25
N ALA A 385 -13.91 -5.82 26.46
CA ALA A 385 -15.27 -5.41 26.18
C ALA A 385 -16.10 -6.55 25.55
N PRO A 386 -17.44 -6.50 25.55
CA PRO A 386 -18.30 -7.52 24.97
C PRO A 386 -17.93 -7.90 23.54
N VAL A 387 -17.97 -9.21 23.26
CA VAL A 387 -17.66 -9.78 21.94
C VAL A 387 -18.89 -10.44 21.34
N GLN A 388 -19.18 -10.14 20.08
CA GLN A 388 -20.21 -10.81 19.28
C GLN A 388 -19.55 -11.45 18.04
N ILE A 389 -19.91 -12.69 17.72
CA ILE A 389 -19.43 -13.43 16.56
C ILE A 389 -20.56 -13.51 15.54
N GLN A 390 -20.25 -13.26 14.28
CA GLN A 390 -21.18 -13.30 13.14
C GLN A 390 -20.62 -14.20 12.03
N ALA A 391 -21.48 -14.68 11.14
CA ALA A 391 -21.10 -15.60 10.09
C ALA A 391 -20.23 -14.95 9.00
N SER A 392 -20.25 -13.62 8.89
CA SER A 392 -19.42 -12.87 7.95
C SER A 392 -19.04 -11.49 8.49
N VAL A 393 -18.04 -10.87 7.90
CA VAL A 393 -17.66 -9.47 8.22
C VAL A 393 -18.79 -8.49 7.89
N ALA A 394 -19.55 -8.74 6.82
CA ALA A 394 -20.70 -7.90 6.47
C ALA A 394 -21.78 -7.96 7.55
N GLU A 395 -22.13 -9.16 8.04
CA GLU A 395 -23.06 -9.33 9.15
C GLU A 395 -22.54 -8.72 10.47
N ALA A 396 -21.23 -8.82 10.73
CA ALA A 396 -20.61 -8.16 11.88
C ALA A 396 -20.72 -6.64 11.79
N CYS A 397 -20.54 -6.05 10.61
CA CYS A 397 -20.75 -4.63 10.39
C CYS A 397 -22.23 -4.22 10.54
N GLU A 398 -23.16 -5.02 10.01
CA GLU A 398 -24.59 -4.79 10.17
C GLU A 398 -25.00 -4.85 11.65
N ALA A 399 -24.53 -5.84 12.39
CA ALA A 399 -24.81 -5.97 13.83
C ALA A 399 -24.25 -4.76 14.61
N ALA A 400 -23.06 -4.27 14.27
CA ALA A 400 -22.50 -3.05 14.88
C ALA A 400 -23.35 -1.81 14.55
N LEU A 401 -23.80 -1.65 13.29
CA LEU A 401 -24.69 -0.56 12.86
C LEU A 401 -26.04 -0.57 13.60
N LEU A 402 -26.65 -1.73 13.76
CA LEU A 402 -27.91 -1.89 14.47
C LEU A 402 -27.81 -1.54 15.98
N GLN A 403 -26.63 -1.70 16.57
CA GLN A 403 -26.36 -1.38 17.97
C GLN A 403 -25.84 0.04 18.19
N ALA A 404 -25.38 0.69 17.13
CA ALA A 404 -24.83 2.03 17.20
C ALA A 404 -25.93 3.08 17.40
N SER A 405 -25.60 4.12 18.14
CA SER A 405 -26.44 5.31 18.38
C SER A 405 -25.75 6.53 17.76
N PRO A 406 -26.47 7.64 17.52
CA PRO A 406 -25.85 8.89 17.13
C PRO A 406 -24.73 9.29 18.09
N GLY A 407 -23.57 9.65 17.52
CA GLY A 407 -22.37 9.96 18.28
C GLY A 407 -21.46 8.77 18.59
N ASP A 408 -21.86 7.52 18.26
CA ASP A 408 -20.98 6.34 18.28
C ASP A 408 -20.08 6.33 17.03
N ARG A 409 -18.95 5.63 17.16
CA ARG A 409 -18.01 5.34 16.07
C ARG A 409 -17.91 3.83 15.85
N ILE A 410 -17.97 3.41 14.59
CA ILE A 410 -17.64 2.05 14.15
C ILE A 410 -16.29 2.10 13.44
N ILE A 411 -15.36 1.23 13.82
CA ILE A 411 -14.08 1.05 13.14
C ILE A 411 -13.96 -0.36 12.58
N VAL A 412 -13.77 -0.47 11.27
CA VAL A 412 -13.60 -1.75 10.56
C VAL A 412 -12.15 -1.91 10.21
N PHE A 413 -11.49 -2.98 10.69
CA PHE A 413 -10.05 -3.18 10.44
C PHE A 413 -9.63 -4.66 10.58
N GLY A 414 -8.33 -4.93 10.38
CA GLY A 414 -7.66 -6.21 10.62
C GLY A 414 -7.10 -6.88 9.35
N SER A 415 -7.59 -6.53 8.17
CA SER A 415 -7.00 -6.95 6.89
C SER A 415 -7.59 -6.16 5.72
N PHE A 416 -6.94 -6.25 4.55
CA PHE A 416 -7.53 -5.76 3.29
C PHE A 416 -8.84 -6.46 2.97
N HIS A 417 -8.94 -7.77 3.23
CA HIS A 417 -10.15 -8.55 3.00
C HIS A 417 -11.31 -8.09 3.90
N THR A 418 -11.03 -7.71 5.15
CA THR A 418 -12.02 -7.18 6.08
C THR A 418 -12.63 -5.88 5.56
N VAL A 419 -11.78 -4.95 5.12
CA VAL A 419 -12.24 -3.68 4.54
C VAL A 419 -12.97 -3.91 3.23
N ALA A 420 -12.45 -4.78 2.36
CA ALA A 420 -13.09 -5.12 1.09
C ALA A 420 -14.50 -5.70 1.28
N ALA A 421 -14.70 -6.60 2.25
CA ALA A 421 -16.00 -7.20 2.54
C ALA A 421 -17.06 -6.15 2.91
N VAL A 422 -16.67 -5.11 3.66
CA VAL A 422 -17.58 -4.02 4.03
C VAL A 422 -17.83 -3.06 2.87
N LEU A 423 -16.83 -2.79 2.04
CA LEU A 423 -17.00 -1.92 0.88
C LEU A 423 -17.82 -2.55 -0.24
N GLN A 424 -17.83 -3.89 -0.36
CA GLN A 424 -18.62 -4.64 -1.36
C GLN A 424 -20.05 -4.95 -0.89
N ALA A 425 -20.31 -4.90 0.40
CA ALA A 425 -21.63 -5.19 0.95
C ALA A 425 -22.63 -4.07 0.61
N PRO A 426 -23.95 -4.35 0.53
CA PRO A 426 -24.98 -3.40 0.11
C PRO A 426 -25.33 -2.41 1.24
N PHE A 427 -24.34 -1.73 1.77
CA PHE A 427 -24.50 -0.65 2.74
C PHE A 427 -24.74 0.70 2.03
N PRO A 428 -25.23 1.73 2.74
CA PRO A 428 -25.53 3.04 2.16
C PRO A 428 -24.35 3.72 1.44
N TRP A 429 -23.12 3.34 1.74
CA TRP A 429 -21.90 3.85 1.11
C TRP A 429 -21.42 3.03 -0.10
N ALA A 430 -22.06 1.88 -0.43
CA ALA A 430 -21.65 1.00 -1.53
C ALA A 430 -21.70 1.68 -2.91
N ASP A 431 -22.68 2.58 -3.10
CA ASP A 431 -22.86 3.37 -4.33
C ASP A 431 -22.18 4.75 -4.26
N ALA A 432 -21.62 5.12 -3.12
CA ALA A 432 -20.86 6.36 -3.02
C ALA A 432 -19.54 6.18 -3.81
N PRO A 433 -19.22 7.08 -4.78
CA PRO A 433 -17.88 7.08 -5.32
C PRO A 433 -16.94 7.13 -4.13
N LEU A 434 -15.81 6.39 -4.16
CA LEU A 434 -14.77 6.37 -3.10
C LEU A 434 -14.25 7.80 -2.87
N LYS A 435 -15.16 8.68 -2.48
CA LYS A 435 -14.89 10.07 -2.15
C LYS A 435 -14.22 10.02 -0.78
N SER A 436 -12.94 10.30 -0.80
CA SER A 436 -12.22 10.69 0.42
C SER A 436 -12.92 11.86 1.08
N ALA A 437 -13.08 11.77 2.37
CA ALA A 437 -13.46 12.87 3.23
C ALA A 437 -12.48 14.04 3.09
#